data_d019fc280f1c8077baef87d4eca77f7b
#
_entry.id   d019fc280f1c8077baef87d4eca77f7b
#
_cell.length_a   1.000
_cell.length_b   1.000
_cell.length_c   1.000
_cell.angle_alpha   90.00
_cell.angle_beta   90.00
_cell.angle_gamma   90.00
#
_symmetry.space_group_name_H-M   'P 1'
#
loop_
_entity.id
_entity.type
_entity.pdbx_description
1 polymer ?
#
loop_
_entity_poly.entity_id
_entity_poly.type
_entity_poly.pdbx_seq_one_letter_code
_entity_poly.pdbx_strand_id
1 'polypeptide(L)'
;LDDVGVECLLVGDSLGMVVQGHDSTLPVTLDDVAYHVRCVARGNRYAWIVADMPFATYQTGAEQAFANAARLMQAGARMVKLEGGAWLAPTVAVLTRAGIPVCAHLGLTPQSVHALGGYRVQGGTPEASQRLVADALALQDAGATMLVLEMVPAALAESVTRQLAIPTIGIGAGAACSGQVLVLHDMLDVYPGRKP
;
A
#
# COMPACT_ATOMS: atom_id res chain seq x y z
N LEU A 1 13.20 13.03 6.36
CA LEU A 1 11.97 13.19 5.59
C LEU A 1 10.96 14.05 6.36
N ASP A 2 10.70 13.75 7.62
CA ASP A 2 9.76 14.51 8.47
C ASP A 2 10.13 16.02 8.54
N ASP A 3 11.41 16.34 8.75
CA ASP A 3 11.89 17.73 8.85
C ASP A 3 11.79 18.54 7.54
N VAL A 4 11.66 17.90 6.39
CA VAL A 4 11.48 18.56 5.09
C VAL A 4 10.00 18.60 4.66
N GLY A 5 9.08 18.18 5.53
CA GLY A 5 7.64 18.33 5.34
C GLY A 5 6.99 17.25 4.49
N VAL A 6 7.56 16.03 4.44
CA VAL A 6 6.88 14.88 3.83
C VAL A 6 5.64 14.53 4.67
N GLU A 7 4.46 14.54 4.06
CA GLU A 7 3.18 14.37 4.76
C GLU A 7 2.94 12.95 5.24
N CYS A 8 3.49 11.96 4.53
CA CYS A 8 3.22 10.55 4.80
C CYS A 8 4.49 9.71 4.66
N LEU A 9 4.73 8.81 5.62
CA LEU A 9 5.83 7.84 5.60
C LEU A 9 5.23 6.43 5.52
N LEU A 10 5.46 5.74 4.40
CA LEU A 10 5.10 4.34 4.24
C LEU A 10 6.24 3.44 4.71
N VAL A 11 6.00 2.66 5.76
CA VAL A 11 6.88 1.56 6.16
C VAL A 11 6.43 0.33 5.39
N GLY A 12 7.06 0.14 4.22
CA GLY A 12 6.64 -0.83 3.21
C GLY A 12 7.35 -2.17 3.32
N ASP A 13 6.70 -3.23 2.90
CA ASP A 13 7.31 -4.57 2.79
C ASP A 13 8.37 -4.65 1.67
N SER A 14 8.50 -3.62 0.84
CA SER A 14 9.67 -3.40 -0.03
C SER A 14 11.00 -3.39 0.74
N LEU A 15 10.98 -3.19 2.08
CA LEU A 15 12.16 -3.35 2.95
C LEU A 15 12.83 -4.73 2.76
N GLY A 16 12.07 -5.76 2.43
CA GLY A 16 12.59 -7.08 2.10
C GLY A 16 13.62 -7.04 0.97
N MET A 17 13.36 -6.23 -0.04
CA MET A 17 14.25 -6.09 -1.19
C MET A 17 15.37 -5.08 -0.93
N VAL A 18 15.05 -3.89 -0.43
CA VAL A 18 16.02 -2.77 -0.34
C VAL A 18 16.85 -2.77 0.94
N VAL A 19 16.46 -3.52 1.98
CA VAL A 19 17.16 -3.59 3.26
C VAL A 19 17.63 -5.01 3.59
N GLN A 20 16.77 -6.02 3.40
CA GLN A 20 17.06 -7.41 3.77
C GLN A 20 17.72 -8.22 2.64
N GLY A 21 17.69 -7.73 1.38
CA GLY A 21 18.34 -8.38 0.23
C GLY A 21 17.56 -9.57 -0.34
N HIS A 22 16.25 -9.63 -0.13
CA HIS A 22 15.38 -10.63 -0.77
C HIS A 22 15.03 -10.23 -2.20
N ASP A 23 14.67 -11.22 -3.03
CA ASP A 23 14.24 -11.00 -4.42
C ASP A 23 12.79 -10.52 -4.54
N SER A 24 12.02 -10.54 -3.45
CA SER A 24 10.61 -10.13 -3.40
C SER A 24 10.22 -9.66 -2.01
N THR A 25 8.99 -9.12 -1.87
CA THR A 25 8.43 -8.72 -0.58
C THR A 25 7.89 -9.90 0.25
N LEU A 26 7.69 -11.07 -0.36
CA LEU A 26 7.03 -12.23 0.25
C LEU A 26 7.67 -12.76 1.54
N PRO A 27 9.01 -12.75 1.72
CA PRO A 27 9.64 -13.25 2.95
C PRO A 27 9.46 -12.32 4.16
N VAL A 28 9.04 -11.06 3.95
CA VAL A 28 8.93 -10.07 5.03
C VAL A 28 7.86 -10.49 6.03
N THR A 29 8.24 -10.51 7.30
CA THR A 29 7.33 -10.88 8.39
C THR A 29 6.64 -9.66 9.01
N LEU A 30 5.56 -9.90 9.74
CA LEU A 30 4.90 -8.86 10.52
C LEU A 30 5.84 -8.25 11.58
N ASP A 31 6.73 -9.05 12.15
CA ASP A 31 7.69 -8.59 13.15
C ASP A 31 8.74 -7.65 12.55
N ASP A 32 9.16 -7.90 11.31
CA ASP A 32 10.05 -6.99 10.57
C ASP A 32 9.40 -5.63 10.37
N VAL A 33 8.17 -5.61 9.84
CA VAL A 33 7.46 -4.34 9.63
C VAL A 33 7.21 -3.63 10.96
N ALA A 34 6.75 -4.34 11.99
CA ALA A 34 6.53 -3.77 13.32
C ALA A 34 7.83 -3.20 13.94
N TYR A 35 8.98 -3.86 13.73
CA TYR A 35 10.28 -3.32 14.15
C TYR A 35 10.59 -1.99 13.47
N HIS A 36 10.47 -1.93 12.13
CA HIS A 36 10.75 -0.70 11.38
C HIS A 36 9.74 0.41 11.70
N VAL A 37 8.45 0.09 11.89
CA VAL A 37 7.44 1.06 12.36
C VAL A 37 7.85 1.68 13.69
N ARG A 38 8.29 0.88 14.67
CA ARG A 38 8.78 1.41 15.95
C ARG A 38 9.99 2.33 15.78
N CYS A 39 10.90 2.01 14.86
CA CYS A 39 12.05 2.85 14.57
C CYS A 39 11.65 4.19 13.95
N VAL A 40 10.78 4.16 12.93
CA VAL A 40 10.26 5.36 12.28
C VAL A 40 9.46 6.22 13.27
N ALA A 41 8.57 5.60 14.05
CA ALA A 41 7.72 6.32 15.02
C ALA A 41 8.53 7.09 16.06
N ARG A 42 9.70 6.58 16.50
CA ARG A 42 10.56 7.31 17.44
C ARG A 42 11.21 8.57 16.84
N GLY A 43 11.47 8.55 15.52
CA GLY A 43 12.10 9.68 14.83
C GLY A 43 11.09 10.65 14.19
N ASN A 44 9.83 10.25 14.10
CA ASN A 44 8.77 11.00 13.43
C ASN A 44 8.02 11.93 14.40
N ARG A 45 7.75 13.17 13.98
CA ARG A 45 6.98 14.15 14.75
C ARG A 45 5.64 14.51 14.10
N TYR A 46 5.61 14.62 12.78
CA TYR A 46 4.48 15.23 12.05
C TYR A 46 3.90 14.30 10.99
N ALA A 47 4.74 13.56 10.25
CA ALA A 47 4.28 12.75 9.12
C ALA A 47 3.30 11.64 9.55
N TRP A 48 2.34 11.34 8.68
CA TRP A 48 1.41 10.23 8.89
C TRP A 48 2.08 8.90 8.58
N ILE A 49 2.18 8.00 9.55
CA ILE A 49 2.84 6.71 9.37
C ILE A 49 1.83 5.68 8.88
N VAL A 50 2.06 5.16 7.68
CA VAL A 50 1.35 4.01 7.09
C VAL A 50 2.25 2.78 7.20
N ALA A 51 1.71 1.65 7.62
CA ALA A 51 2.44 0.39 7.70
C ALA A 51 1.84 -0.66 6.77
N ASP A 52 2.66 -1.31 5.97
CA ASP A 52 2.22 -2.47 5.19
C ASP A 52 1.86 -3.65 6.09
N MET A 53 0.75 -4.30 5.76
CA MET A 53 0.48 -5.64 6.24
C MET A 53 1.16 -6.63 5.29
N PRO A 54 2.20 -7.36 5.73
CA PRO A 54 2.92 -8.29 4.86
C PRO A 54 2.05 -9.41 4.33
N PHE A 55 2.54 -10.08 3.29
CA PHE A 55 1.89 -11.27 2.74
C PHE A 55 1.58 -12.31 3.82
N ALA A 56 0.44 -12.98 3.70
CA ALA A 56 -0.10 -13.97 4.62
C ALA A 56 -0.54 -13.44 6.01
N THR A 57 -0.61 -12.12 6.21
CA THR A 57 -1.00 -11.54 7.51
C THR A 57 -2.45 -11.04 7.56
N TYR A 58 -3.19 -11.03 6.41
CA TYR A 58 -4.56 -10.53 6.33
C TYR A 58 -5.46 -11.31 5.35
N GLN A 59 -4.87 -12.19 4.51
CA GLN A 59 -5.60 -12.83 3.42
C GLN A 59 -6.53 -13.95 3.88
N THR A 60 -6.35 -14.49 5.06
CA THR A 60 -7.19 -15.60 5.55
C THR A 60 -8.49 -15.16 6.22
N GLY A 61 -8.65 -13.86 6.45
CA GLY A 61 -9.91 -13.31 6.98
C GLY A 61 -9.71 -12.11 7.90
N ALA A 62 -10.84 -11.46 8.21
CA ALA A 62 -10.86 -10.20 8.95
C ALA A 62 -10.34 -10.32 10.40
N GLU A 63 -10.51 -11.48 11.03
CA GLU A 63 -10.04 -11.72 12.40
C GLU A 63 -8.51 -11.74 12.47
N GLN A 64 -7.87 -12.46 11.55
CA GLN A 64 -6.40 -12.43 11.39
C GLN A 64 -5.91 -11.01 11.07
N ALA A 65 -6.56 -10.36 10.11
CA ALA A 65 -6.19 -9.01 9.69
C ALA A 65 -6.28 -8.03 10.87
N PHE A 66 -7.34 -8.09 11.67
CA PHE A 66 -7.49 -7.23 12.84
C PHE A 66 -6.38 -7.45 13.87
N ALA A 67 -6.10 -8.70 14.24
CA ALA A 67 -5.06 -9.02 15.21
C ALA A 67 -3.68 -8.49 14.77
N ASN A 68 -3.34 -8.65 13.49
CA ASN A 68 -2.07 -8.20 12.92
C ASN A 68 -2.01 -6.68 12.72
N ALA A 69 -3.08 -6.06 12.23
CA ALA A 69 -3.17 -4.61 12.12
C ALA A 69 -3.05 -3.92 13.48
N ALA A 70 -3.68 -4.45 14.52
CA ALA A 70 -3.56 -3.92 15.88
C ALA A 70 -2.11 -3.91 16.37
N ARG A 71 -1.30 -4.92 16.05
CA ARG A 71 0.13 -4.96 16.38
C ARG A 71 0.91 -3.84 15.69
N LEU A 72 0.60 -3.53 14.43
CA LEU A 72 1.24 -2.42 13.70
C LEU A 72 0.82 -1.07 14.27
N MET A 73 -0.46 -0.89 14.61
CA MET A 73 -0.93 0.32 15.28
C MET A 73 -0.25 0.51 16.65
N GLN A 74 -0.13 -0.54 17.44
CA GLN A 74 0.61 -0.52 18.71
C GLN A 74 2.11 -0.23 18.54
N ALA A 75 2.69 -0.60 17.40
CA ALA A 75 4.07 -0.26 17.07
C ALA A 75 4.27 1.23 16.71
N GLY A 76 3.19 1.98 16.45
CA GLY A 76 3.21 3.41 16.15
C GLY A 76 2.69 3.78 14.76
N ALA A 77 2.18 2.84 13.98
CA ALA A 77 1.46 3.16 12.74
C ALA A 77 0.17 3.92 13.05
N ARG A 78 -0.28 4.74 12.10
CA ARG A 78 -1.56 5.45 12.16
C ARG A 78 -2.56 4.96 11.12
N MET A 79 -2.09 4.11 10.21
CA MET A 79 -2.86 3.50 9.14
C MET A 79 -2.17 2.21 8.72
N VAL A 80 -2.91 1.21 8.27
CA VAL A 80 -2.35 0.00 7.66
C VAL A 80 -2.66 -0.04 6.16
N LYS A 81 -1.73 -0.61 5.34
CA LYS A 81 -1.95 -0.81 3.90
C LYS A 81 -2.17 -2.31 3.61
N LEU A 82 -3.15 -2.60 2.75
CA LEU A 82 -3.49 -3.94 2.28
C LEU A 82 -3.57 -3.96 0.75
N GLU A 83 -3.08 -5.04 0.14
CA GLU A 83 -3.06 -5.24 -1.31
C GLU A 83 -4.17 -6.20 -1.75
N GLY A 84 -5.02 -5.77 -2.67
CA GLY A 84 -6.08 -6.58 -3.26
C GLY A 84 -7.35 -5.80 -3.57
N GLY A 85 -8.19 -6.40 -4.43
CA GLY A 85 -9.44 -5.81 -4.91
C GLY A 85 -10.63 -5.97 -3.96
N ALA A 86 -11.84 -5.97 -4.53
CA ALA A 86 -13.12 -6.01 -3.80
C ALA A 86 -13.28 -7.19 -2.84
N TRP A 87 -12.55 -8.28 -3.03
CA TRP A 87 -12.57 -9.42 -2.09
C TRP A 87 -12.08 -9.05 -0.69
N LEU A 88 -11.31 -7.95 -0.55
CA LEU A 88 -10.88 -7.40 0.74
C LEU A 88 -11.92 -6.51 1.41
N ALA A 89 -12.98 -6.09 0.73
CA ALA A 89 -13.97 -5.17 1.28
C ALA A 89 -14.54 -5.62 2.65
N PRO A 90 -14.86 -6.90 2.88
CA PRO A 90 -15.30 -7.35 4.22
C PRO A 90 -14.24 -7.14 5.31
N THR A 91 -12.98 -7.38 4.99
CA THR A 91 -11.84 -7.17 5.91
C THR A 91 -11.65 -5.68 6.20
N VAL A 92 -11.66 -4.85 5.17
CA VAL A 92 -11.57 -3.38 5.30
C VAL A 92 -12.69 -2.86 6.20
N ALA A 93 -13.94 -3.31 5.99
CA ALA A 93 -15.08 -2.89 6.81
C ALA A 93 -14.94 -3.27 8.30
N VAL A 94 -14.34 -4.41 8.60
CA VAL A 94 -14.07 -4.82 10.00
C VAL A 94 -13.00 -3.92 10.63
N LEU A 95 -11.88 -3.69 9.93
CA LEU A 95 -10.78 -2.87 10.43
C LEU A 95 -11.23 -1.42 10.68
N THR A 96 -11.92 -0.81 9.72
CA THR A 96 -12.34 0.59 9.82
C THR A 96 -13.41 0.81 10.90
N ARG A 97 -14.38 -0.11 11.05
CA ARG A 97 -15.33 -0.07 12.16
C ARG A 97 -14.67 -0.22 13.52
N ALA A 98 -13.56 -0.95 13.59
CA ALA A 98 -12.77 -1.10 14.80
C ALA A 98 -11.82 0.07 15.08
N GLY A 99 -11.84 1.13 14.23
CA GLY A 99 -11.03 2.34 14.41
C GLY A 99 -9.62 2.26 13.82
N ILE A 100 -9.34 1.28 12.95
CA ILE A 100 -8.06 1.15 12.24
C ILE A 100 -8.22 1.75 10.83
N PRO A 101 -7.58 2.91 10.52
CA PRO A 101 -7.60 3.47 9.18
C PRO A 101 -6.91 2.54 8.17
N VAL A 102 -7.49 2.44 6.97
CA VAL A 102 -7.01 1.53 5.91
C VAL A 102 -6.65 2.31 4.66
N CYS A 103 -5.45 2.06 4.16
CA CYS A 103 -5.00 2.36 2.81
C CYS A 103 -5.16 1.09 1.96
N ALA A 104 -5.97 1.15 0.91
CA ALA A 104 -6.07 0.08 -0.07
C ALA A 104 -4.94 0.20 -1.10
N HIS A 105 -4.63 -0.89 -1.82
CA HIS A 105 -3.63 -0.89 -2.88
C HIS A 105 -4.09 -1.72 -4.07
N LEU A 106 -4.20 -1.08 -5.24
CA LEU A 106 -4.62 -1.66 -6.51
C LEU A 106 -3.58 -1.42 -7.62
N GLY A 107 -3.75 -2.15 -8.70
CA GLY A 107 -2.81 -2.17 -9.82
C GLY A 107 -1.83 -3.32 -9.67
N LEU A 108 -0.54 -3.08 -9.85
CA LEU A 108 0.48 -4.03 -9.47
C LEU A 108 0.49 -4.15 -7.95
N THR A 109 0.34 -5.34 -7.46
CA THR A 109 0.44 -5.68 -6.04
C THR A 109 1.65 -6.59 -5.86
N PRO A 110 2.78 -6.09 -5.31
CA PRO A 110 4.03 -6.87 -5.17
C PRO A 110 3.86 -8.19 -4.45
N GLN A 111 2.95 -8.28 -3.48
CA GLN A 111 2.64 -9.53 -2.78
C GLN A 111 1.99 -10.59 -3.70
N SER A 112 1.44 -10.19 -4.84
CA SER A 112 0.83 -11.06 -5.84
C SER A 112 1.72 -11.25 -7.08
N VAL A 113 3.00 -10.87 -7.04
CA VAL A 113 3.90 -10.79 -8.19
C VAL A 113 3.97 -12.10 -9.00
N HIS A 114 3.93 -13.25 -8.35
CA HIS A 114 3.94 -14.54 -9.03
C HIS A 114 2.63 -14.82 -9.77
N ALA A 115 1.48 -14.46 -9.18
CA ALA A 115 0.17 -14.61 -9.81
C ALA A 115 -0.01 -13.64 -10.99
N LEU A 116 0.60 -12.45 -10.91
CA LEU A 116 0.57 -11.43 -11.96
C LEU A 116 1.58 -11.69 -13.09
N GLY A 117 2.45 -12.67 -12.94
CA GLY A 117 3.49 -13.00 -13.93
C GLY A 117 4.62 -11.98 -13.99
N GLY A 118 4.95 -11.36 -12.85
CA GLY A 118 6.02 -10.38 -12.69
C GLY A 118 5.53 -8.94 -12.55
N TYR A 119 6.47 -8.01 -12.56
CA TYR A 119 6.20 -6.55 -12.45
C TYR A 119 5.69 -6.02 -13.79
N ARG A 120 4.37 -5.98 -13.97
CA ARG A 120 3.71 -5.57 -15.22
C ARG A 120 2.62 -4.55 -14.95
N VAL A 121 2.41 -3.64 -15.91
CA VAL A 121 1.29 -2.69 -15.89
C VAL A 121 -0.03 -3.45 -15.80
N GLN A 122 -0.91 -3.02 -14.89
CA GLN A 122 -2.23 -3.58 -14.63
C GLN A 122 -3.32 -2.63 -15.17
N GLY A 123 -4.49 -3.19 -15.53
CA GLY A 123 -5.59 -2.36 -16.05
C GLY A 123 -5.41 -1.93 -17.51
N GLY A 124 -4.57 -2.62 -18.29
CA GLY A 124 -4.28 -2.27 -19.70
C GLY A 124 -5.36 -2.64 -20.71
N THR A 125 -6.36 -3.47 -20.33
CA THR A 125 -7.51 -3.77 -21.19
C THR A 125 -8.78 -3.11 -20.66
N PRO A 126 -9.82 -2.90 -21.51
CA PRO A 126 -11.09 -2.31 -21.05
C PRO A 126 -11.70 -3.06 -19.85
N GLU A 127 -11.69 -4.39 -19.89
CA GLU A 127 -12.26 -5.24 -18.84
C GLU A 127 -11.45 -5.12 -17.53
N ALA A 128 -10.11 -5.10 -17.64
CA ALA A 128 -9.23 -4.93 -16.48
C ALA A 128 -9.36 -3.52 -15.89
N SER A 129 -9.53 -2.49 -16.73
CA SER A 129 -9.79 -1.11 -16.30
C SER A 129 -11.10 -1.01 -15.53
N GLN A 130 -12.20 -1.56 -16.08
CA GLN A 130 -13.52 -1.57 -15.43
C GLN A 130 -13.48 -2.29 -14.08
N ARG A 131 -12.79 -3.41 -14.00
CA ARG A 131 -12.61 -4.17 -12.77
C ARG A 131 -11.85 -3.37 -11.72
N LEU A 132 -10.77 -2.71 -12.10
CA LEU A 132 -9.97 -1.89 -11.18
C LEU A 132 -10.79 -0.71 -10.62
N VAL A 133 -11.61 -0.05 -11.45
CA VAL A 133 -12.53 1.00 -11.00
C VAL A 133 -13.56 0.44 -10.02
N ALA A 134 -14.18 -0.70 -10.33
CA ALA A 134 -15.15 -1.35 -9.44
C ALA A 134 -14.52 -1.75 -8.10
N ASP A 135 -13.30 -2.31 -8.13
CA ASP A 135 -12.54 -2.64 -6.93
C ASP A 135 -12.25 -1.41 -6.06
N ALA A 136 -11.84 -0.29 -6.69
CA ALA A 136 -11.55 0.96 -6.00
C ALA A 136 -12.78 1.51 -5.28
N LEU A 137 -13.94 1.54 -5.94
CA LEU A 137 -15.20 1.98 -5.35
C LEU A 137 -15.62 1.05 -4.20
N ALA A 138 -15.56 -0.26 -4.38
CA ALA A 138 -15.92 -1.23 -3.35
C ALA A 138 -15.05 -1.09 -2.08
N LEU A 139 -13.76 -0.81 -2.25
CA LEU A 139 -12.85 -0.60 -1.11
C LEU A 139 -13.13 0.73 -0.40
N GLN A 140 -13.41 1.80 -1.14
CA GLN A 140 -13.86 3.06 -0.56
C GLN A 140 -15.16 2.88 0.23
N ASP A 141 -16.16 2.23 -0.35
CA ASP A 141 -17.46 1.98 0.29
C ASP A 141 -17.32 1.12 1.55
N ALA A 142 -16.33 0.23 1.58
CA ALA A 142 -15.97 -0.55 2.76
C ALA A 142 -15.27 0.29 3.86
N GLY A 143 -14.92 1.55 3.58
CA GLY A 143 -14.33 2.49 4.55
C GLY A 143 -12.83 2.71 4.39
N ALA A 144 -12.19 2.25 3.32
CA ALA A 144 -10.82 2.68 3.02
C ALA A 144 -10.78 4.21 2.89
N THR A 145 -9.71 4.83 3.42
CA THR A 145 -9.56 6.29 3.47
C THR A 145 -8.41 6.80 2.61
N MET A 146 -7.71 5.91 1.94
CA MET A 146 -6.62 6.17 1.00
C MET A 146 -6.50 4.98 0.03
N LEU A 147 -6.04 5.24 -1.21
CA LEU A 147 -5.79 4.20 -2.20
C LEU A 147 -4.45 4.43 -2.89
N VAL A 148 -3.57 3.42 -2.86
CA VAL A 148 -2.38 3.37 -3.72
C VAL A 148 -2.76 2.79 -5.08
N LEU A 149 -2.28 3.42 -6.16
CA LEU A 149 -2.37 2.95 -7.53
C LEU A 149 -0.94 2.72 -8.05
N GLU A 150 -0.56 1.46 -8.26
CA GLU A 150 0.77 1.11 -8.72
C GLU A 150 0.75 0.52 -10.14
N MET A 151 1.63 1.05 -11.01
CA MET A 151 1.83 0.57 -12.38
C MET A 151 0.52 0.36 -13.14
N VAL A 152 -0.31 1.40 -13.18
CA VAL A 152 -1.54 1.45 -13.98
C VAL A 152 -1.42 2.54 -15.06
N PRO A 153 -2.12 2.44 -16.21
CA PRO A 153 -2.14 3.51 -17.20
C PRO A 153 -2.55 4.85 -16.59
N ALA A 154 -1.86 5.94 -16.94
CA ALA A 154 -2.10 7.27 -16.38
C ALA A 154 -3.56 7.75 -16.55
N ALA A 155 -4.17 7.48 -17.71
CA ALA A 155 -5.58 7.81 -17.96
C ALA A 155 -6.55 7.02 -17.05
N LEU A 156 -6.22 5.76 -16.72
CA LEU A 156 -7.01 4.97 -15.77
C LEU A 156 -6.85 5.52 -14.35
N ALA A 157 -5.64 5.83 -13.92
CA ALA A 157 -5.38 6.43 -12.61
C ALA A 157 -6.13 7.77 -12.45
N GLU A 158 -6.10 8.63 -13.48
CA GLU A 158 -6.89 9.87 -13.52
C GLU A 158 -8.39 9.61 -13.38
N SER A 159 -8.91 8.63 -14.12
CA SER A 159 -10.32 8.26 -14.05
C SER A 159 -10.74 7.76 -12.67
N VAL A 160 -9.92 6.90 -12.04
CA VAL A 160 -10.15 6.42 -10.67
C VAL A 160 -10.11 7.58 -9.68
N THR A 161 -9.10 8.44 -9.76
CA THR A 161 -8.94 9.60 -8.86
C THR A 161 -10.16 10.53 -8.90
N ARG A 162 -10.74 10.75 -10.08
CA ARG A 162 -11.94 11.60 -10.23
C ARG A 162 -13.22 10.97 -9.67
N GLN A 163 -13.29 9.65 -9.60
CA GLN A 163 -14.49 8.92 -9.15
C GLN A 163 -14.49 8.68 -7.64
N LEU A 164 -13.32 8.70 -7.00
CA LEU A 164 -13.20 8.47 -5.57
C LEU A 164 -13.31 9.78 -4.77
N ALA A 165 -13.86 9.69 -3.58
CA ALA A 165 -13.85 10.76 -2.59
C ALA A 165 -12.60 10.75 -1.69
N ILE A 166 -11.85 9.64 -1.71
CA ILE A 166 -10.61 9.45 -0.95
C ILE A 166 -9.38 9.78 -1.80
N PRO A 167 -8.26 10.24 -1.20
CA PRO A 167 -7.05 10.52 -1.93
C PRO A 167 -6.45 9.25 -2.55
N THR A 168 -5.94 9.40 -3.77
CA THR A 168 -5.16 8.39 -4.47
C THR A 168 -3.68 8.73 -4.45
N ILE A 169 -2.82 7.74 -4.25
CA ILE A 169 -1.37 7.87 -4.21
C ILE A 169 -0.79 7.04 -5.35
N GLY A 170 -0.14 7.70 -6.30
CA GLY A 170 0.40 7.05 -7.50
C GLY A 170 1.85 6.61 -7.34
N ILE A 171 2.18 5.48 -7.93
CA ILE A 171 3.55 5.05 -8.23
C ILE A 171 3.55 4.33 -9.58
N GLY A 172 4.22 4.92 -10.58
CA GLY A 172 4.11 4.43 -11.96
C GLY A 172 2.68 4.52 -12.52
N ALA A 173 1.89 5.51 -12.07
CA ALA A 173 0.48 5.70 -12.42
C ALA A 173 0.20 7.08 -13.06
N GLY A 174 1.23 7.86 -13.38
CA GLY A 174 1.11 9.21 -13.90
C GLY A 174 0.87 10.26 -12.80
N ALA A 175 0.78 11.53 -13.21
CA ALA A 175 0.78 12.67 -12.29
C ALA A 175 -0.62 13.08 -11.79
N ALA A 176 -1.70 12.42 -12.22
CA ALA A 176 -3.07 12.85 -11.94
C ALA A 176 -3.63 12.33 -10.59
N CYS A 177 -2.87 11.52 -9.86
CA CYS A 177 -3.21 11.11 -8.50
C CYS A 177 -3.09 12.29 -7.53
N SER A 178 -3.78 12.20 -6.38
CA SER A 178 -3.75 13.23 -5.32
C SER A 178 -2.37 13.42 -4.71
N GLY A 179 -1.55 12.36 -4.70
CA GLY A 179 -0.17 12.36 -4.24
C GLY A 179 0.66 11.29 -4.96
N GLN A 180 1.96 11.26 -4.64
CA GLN A 180 2.90 10.29 -5.20
C GLN A 180 3.68 9.61 -4.08
N VAL A 181 4.02 8.34 -4.25
CA VAL A 181 4.94 7.63 -3.37
C VAL A 181 6.16 7.14 -4.17
N LEU A 182 7.32 7.19 -3.56
CA LEU A 182 8.58 6.71 -4.12
C LEU A 182 9.35 5.93 -3.06
N VAL A 183 10.05 4.88 -3.47
CA VAL A 183 10.96 4.16 -2.59
C VAL A 183 12.18 5.03 -2.34
N LEU A 184 12.47 5.33 -1.08
CA LEU A 184 13.56 6.23 -0.69
C LEU A 184 14.92 5.77 -1.24
N HIS A 185 15.17 4.47 -1.26
CA HIS A 185 16.42 3.88 -1.75
C HIS A 185 16.60 4.12 -3.26
N ASP A 186 15.49 4.09 -4.03
CA ASP A 186 15.52 4.41 -5.47
C ASP A 186 15.79 5.90 -5.68
N MET A 187 15.15 6.78 -4.89
CA MET A 187 15.35 8.23 -4.97
C MET A 187 16.80 8.64 -4.67
N LEU A 188 17.45 7.96 -3.73
CA LEU A 188 18.82 8.27 -3.29
C LEU A 188 19.89 7.51 -4.08
N ASP A 189 19.47 6.64 -5.03
CA ASP A 189 20.37 5.78 -5.80
C ASP A 189 21.27 4.87 -4.93
N VAL A 190 20.74 4.40 -3.81
CA VAL A 190 21.47 3.53 -2.86
C VAL A 190 21.06 2.06 -2.97
N TYR A 191 20.14 1.73 -3.87
CA TYR A 191 19.73 0.37 -4.16
C TYR A 191 20.49 -0.16 -5.39
N PRO A 192 21.18 -1.32 -5.28
CA PRO A 192 22.03 -1.84 -6.36
C PRO A 192 21.26 -2.53 -7.49
N GLY A 193 19.94 -2.62 -7.40
CA GLY A 193 19.06 -3.24 -8.39
C GLY A 193 18.85 -2.40 -9.65
N ARG A 194 17.89 -2.86 -10.49
CA ARG A 194 17.47 -2.10 -11.67
C ARG A 194 16.79 -0.80 -11.22
N LYS A 195 17.24 0.32 -11.75
CA LYS A 195 16.58 1.62 -11.52
C LYS A 195 15.19 1.62 -12.14
N PRO A 196 14.18 2.18 -11.46
CA PRO A 196 12.83 2.33 -12.00
C PRO A 196 12.76 3.24 -13.23
#